data_6550ba3410858f59f297d23a2fe454e6
#
_entry.id   6550ba3410858f59f297d23a2fe454e6
#
_cell.length_a   1.000
_cell.length_b   1.000
_cell.length_c   1.000
_cell.angle_alpha   90.00
_cell.angle_beta   90.00
_cell.angle_gamma   90.00
#
_symmetry.space_group_name_H-M   'P 1'
#
loop_
_entity.id
_entity.type
_entity.pdbx_description
1 polymer ?
#
loop_
_entity_poly.entity_id
_entity_poly.type
_entity_poly.pdbx_seq_one_letter_code
_entity_poly.pdbx_strand_id
1 'polypeptide(L)'
;MTARNRPQARRDAHGECLHLYLTRDATCVHCGMKFGLAWSADRDWLTQPLRRNIMYGMGASLVAVTLWLLTVPLLPLVALFLGVYFFVRVLLATTEPFLKHRFVPGKLGVLVPRGQFNIAAMKPAYAWVGRGKFPMDIELYSQFSEGETLLVEHLRWSRMPVAIYRGHLNR
;
A
#
# COMPACT_ATOMS: atom_id res chain seq x y z
N MET A 1 18.07 30.33 -26.02
CA MET A 1 17.08 29.61 -25.22
C MET A 1 17.09 28.17 -25.67
N THR A 2 17.82 27.32 -24.95
CA THR A 2 18.01 25.89 -25.28
C THR A 2 16.72 25.12 -24.95
N ALA A 3 16.18 24.44 -25.95
CA ALA A 3 15.06 23.52 -25.82
C ALA A 3 15.48 22.42 -24.83
N ARG A 4 15.13 22.58 -23.53
CA ARG A 4 15.30 21.55 -22.52
C ARG A 4 14.56 20.32 -23.00
N ASN A 5 15.29 19.20 -23.17
CA ASN A 5 14.76 17.87 -23.43
C ASN A 5 13.55 17.62 -22.53
N ARG A 6 12.34 17.78 -23.07
CA ARG A 6 11.12 17.32 -22.41
C ARG A 6 11.20 15.79 -22.37
N PRO A 7 11.12 15.17 -21.19
CA PRO A 7 11.11 13.73 -21.13
C PRO A 7 9.98 13.21 -22.02
N GLN A 8 10.32 12.30 -22.93
CA GLN A 8 9.34 11.70 -23.84
C GLN A 8 8.22 11.04 -23.03
N ALA A 9 6.97 11.31 -23.42
CA ALA A 9 5.81 10.71 -22.80
C ALA A 9 5.92 9.18 -22.91
N ARG A 10 6.12 8.50 -21.79
CA ARG A 10 5.98 7.05 -21.77
C ARG A 10 4.48 6.72 -21.84
N ARG A 11 4.10 6.06 -22.92
CA ARG A 11 2.77 5.52 -23.12
C ARG A 11 2.78 4.03 -22.82
N ASP A 12 1.64 3.49 -22.40
CA ASP A 12 1.47 2.04 -22.28
C ASP A 12 1.31 1.37 -23.66
N ALA A 13 1.09 0.06 -23.68
CA ALA A 13 0.86 -0.70 -24.92
C ALA A 13 -0.39 -0.24 -25.71
N HIS A 14 -1.30 0.49 -25.07
CA HIS A 14 -2.52 1.05 -25.66
C HIS A 14 -2.39 2.54 -26.03
N GLY A 15 -1.19 3.11 -25.88
CA GLY A 15 -0.93 4.52 -26.21
C GLY A 15 -1.39 5.52 -25.15
N GLU A 16 -1.86 5.06 -23.98
CA GLU A 16 -2.30 5.91 -22.89
C GLU A 16 -1.12 6.50 -22.10
N CYS A 17 -1.31 7.70 -21.55
CA CYS A 17 -0.30 8.37 -20.74
C CYS A 17 -0.12 7.64 -19.40
N LEU A 18 1.12 7.27 -19.07
CA LEU A 18 1.44 6.61 -17.79
C LEU A 18 1.51 7.56 -16.59
N HIS A 19 1.27 8.86 -16.78
CA HIS A 19 1.28 9.91 -15.74
C HIS A 19 2.50 9.89 -14.80
N LEU A 20 3.67 9.48 -15.31
CA LEU A 20 4.90 9.31 -14.51
C LEU A 20 5.54 10.64 -14.09
N TYR A 21 5.22 11.72 -14.77
CA TYR A 21 5.79 13.05 -14.51
C TYR A 21 4.69 14.01 -14.11
N LEU A 22 4.65 14.31 -12.81
CA LEU A 22 3.69 15.24 -12.21
C LEU A 22 4.39 16.55 -11.84
N THR A 23 3.71 17.67 -12.00
CA THR A 23 4.10 18.95 -11.45
C THR A 23 3.84 19.00 -9.95
N ARG A 24 4.27 20.09 -9.26
CA ARG A 24 3.95 20.32 -7.85
C ARG A 24 2.43 20.36 -7.59
N ASP A 25 1.65 20.79 -8.57
CA ASP A 25 0.19 20.89 -8.48
C ASP A 25 -0.52 19.58 -8.88
N ALA A 26 0.18 18.46 -8.80
CA ALA A 26 -0.31 17.14 -9.19
C ALA A 26 -0.92 17.08 -10.61
N THR A 27 -0.38 17.87 -11.55
CA THR A 27 -0.80 17.89 -12.94
C THR A 27 0.21 17.11 -13.80
N CYS A 28 -0.26 16.22 -14.64
CA CYS A 28 0.60 15.48 -15.56
C CYS A 28 1.18 16.41 -16.63
N VAL A 29 2.51 16.44 -16.73
CA VAL A 29 3.24 17.29 -17.70
C VAL A 29 2.89 16.96 -19.15
N HIS A 30 2.51 15.71 -19.44
CA HIS A 30 2.30 15.24 -20.82
C HIS A 30 0.87 15.39 -21.34
N CYS A 31 -0.13 15.09 -20.49
CA CYS A 31 -1.54 15.12 -20.91
C CYS A 31 -2.36 16.21 -20.24
N GLY A 32 -1.78 16.95 -19.29
CA GLY A 32 -2.48 18.02 -18.58
C GLY A 32 -3.52 17.51 -17.56
N MET A 33 -3.65 16.19 -17.34
CA MET A 33 -4.57 15.64 -16.35
C MET A 33 -4.20 16.13 -14.96
N LYS A 34 -5.16 16.72 -14.26
CA LYS A 34 -5.00 17.20 -12.88
C LYS A 34 -5.56 16.16 -11.91
N PHE A 35 -4.81 15.88 -10.85
CA PHE A 35 -5.20 14.95 -9.81
C PHE A 35 -5.69 15.71 -8.58
N GLY A 36 -6.97 15.58 -8.27
CA GLY A 36 -7.58 16.12 -7.06
C GLY A 36 -7.62 15.08 -5.95
N LEU A 37 -7.41 15.52 -4.69
CA LEU A 37 -7.53 14.63 -3.54
C LEU A 37 -8.96 14.10 -3.43
N ALA A 38 -9.13 12.79 -3.47
CA ALA A 38 -10.42 12.12 -3.35
C ALA A 38 -10.57 11.41 -1.99
N TRP A 39 -9.47 10.91 -1.45
CA TRP A 39 -9.46 10.21 -0.16
C TRP A 39 -8.09 10.37 0.51
N SER A 40 -8.07 10.47 1.82
CA SER A 40 -6.85 10.46 2.63
C SER A 40 -7.03 9.54 3.83
N ALA A 41 -5.97 8.81 4.15
CA ALA A 41 -5.94 7.91 5.29
C ALA A 41 -6.07 8.69 6.60
N ASP A 42 -6.91 8.20 7.48
CA ASP A 42 -6.94 8.63 8.86
C ASP A 42 -5.82 7.96 9.70
N ARG A 43 -5.69 8.39 10.94
CA ARG A 43 -4.68 7.85 11.85
C ARG A 43 -4.91 6.37 12.16
N ASP A 44 -6.17 5.95 12.23
CA ASP A 44 -6.51 4.56 12.54
C ASP A 44 -6.14 3.63 11.40
N TRP A 45 -6.38 4.04 10.15
CA TRP A 45 -5.93 3.32 8.96
C TRP A 45 -4.41 3.13 8.95
N LEU A 46 -3.64 4.20 9.18
CA LEU A 46 -2.18 4.15 9.17
C LEU A 46 -1.58 3.29 10.29
N THR A 47 -2.25 3.21 11.44
CA THR A 47 -1.80 2.38 12.58
C THR A 47 -2.24 0.91 12.48
N GLN A 48 -3.09 0.55 11.55
CA GLN A 48 -3.60 -0.81 11.38
C GLN A 48 -2.49 -1.87 11.21
N PRO A 49 -1.43 -1.66 10.38
CA PRO A 49 -0.33 -2.62 10.28
C PRO A 49 0.41 -2.80 11.59
N LEU A 50 0.61 -1.71 12.34
CA LEU A 50 1.28 -1.73 13.64
C LEU A 50 0.48 -2.54 14.65
N ARG A 51 -0.82 -2.25 14.82
CA ARG A 51 -1.72 -2.99 15.73
C ARG A 51 -1.71 -4.48 15.39
N ARG A 52 -1.81 -4.83 14.11
CA ARG A 52 -1.79 -6.22 13.66
C ARG A 52 -0.47 -6.93 13.99
N ASN A 53 0.66 -6.29 13.74
CA ASN A 53 1.97 -6.88 14.03
C ASN A 53 2.21 -7.05 15.54
N ILE A 54 1.73 -6.11 16.36
CA ILE A 54 1.77 -6.23 17.83
C ILE A 54 0.94 -7.42 18.29
N MET A 55 -0.31 -7.56 17.82
CA MET A 55 -1.18 -8.68 18.19
C MET A 55 -0.56 -10.04 17.83
N TYR A 56 0.02 -10.15 16.63
CA TYR A 56 0.70 -11.39 16.22
C TYR A 56 1.97 -11.64 17.02
N GLY A 57 2.73 -10.59 17.32
CA GLY A 57 3.92 -10.69 18.18
C GLY A 57 3.58 -11.18 19.59
N MET A 58 2.52 -10.63 20.18
CA MET A 58 2.04 -11.07 21.50
C MET A 58 1.55 -12.51 21.47
N GLY A 59 0.76 -12.89 20.46
CA GLY A 59 0.29 -14.27 20.29
C GLY A 59 1.44 -15.26 20.11
N ALA A 60 2.41 -14.94 19.27
CA ALA A 60 3.60 -15.76 19.07
C ALA A 60 4.45 -15.89 20.33
N SER A 61 4.61 -14.79 21.11
CA SER A 61 5.34 -14.81 22.37
C SER A 61 4.63 -15.68 23.41
N LEU A 62 3.29 -15.60 23.50
CA LEU A 62 2.52 -16.45 24.40
C LEU A 62 2.70 -17.93 24.08
N VAL A 63 2.54 -18.30 22.79
CA VAL A 63 2.77 -19.67 22.33
C VAL A 63 4.20 -20.11 22.63
N ALA A 64 5.19 -19.26 22.41
CA ALA A 64 6.59 -19.57 22.69
C ALA A 64 6.86 -19.86 24.16
N VAL A 65 6.30 -19.05 25.06
CA VAL A 65 6.41 -19.26 26.51
C VAL A 65 5.74 -20.58 26.92
N THR A 66 4.54 -20.85 26.40
CA THR A 66 3.82 -22.10 26.68
C THR A 66 4.63 -23.32 26.24
N LEU A 67 5.20 -23.27 25.03
CA LEU A 67 6.02 -24.35 24.49
C LEU A 67 7.34 -24.52 25.24
N TRP A 68 7.94 -23.43 25.76
CA TRP A 68 9.13 -23.47 26.60
C TRP A 68 8.87 -24.18 27.93
N LEU A 69 7.72 -23.93 28.52
CA LEU A 69 7.28 -24.63 29.74
C LEU A 69 7.05 -26.13 29.53
N LEU A 70 6.81 -26.56 28.29
CA LEU A 70 6.64 -27.98 27.91
C LEU A 70 7.96 -28.71 27.61
N THR A 71 9.13 -28.11 27.90
CA THR A 71 10.47 -28.75 27.87
C THR A 71 10.95 -29.30 26.53
N VAL A 72 10.55 -28.72 25.42
CA VAL A 72 11.06 -29.13 24.10
C VAL A 72 12.24 -28.25 23.68
N PRO A 73 13.50 -28.77 23.63
CA PRO A 73 14.72 -27.93 23.56
C PRO A 73 14.91 -27.13 22.26
N LEU A 74 14.28 -27.52 21.14
CA LEU A 74 14.35 -26.78 19.86
C LEU A 74 13.39 -25.58 19.76
N LEU A 75 12.35 -25.56 20.57
CA LEU A 75 11.29 -24.54 20.50
C LEU A 75 11.73 -23.15 20.97
N PRO A 76 12.64 -22.97 21.95
CA PRO A 76 13.13 -21.62 22.31
C PRO A 76 13.84 -20.91 21.15
N LEU A 77 14.54 -21.64 20.27
CA LEU A 77 15.20 -21.05 19.10
C LEU A 77 14.15 -20.53 18.08
N VAL A 78 13.13 -21.32 17.80
CA VAL A 78 12.03 -20.88 16.91
C VAL A 78 11.31 -19.67 17.49
N ALA A 79 11.06 -19.67 18.79
CA ALA A 79 10.45 -18.54 19.49
C ALA A 79 11.31 -17.27 19.42
N LEU A 80 12.61 -17.40 19.57
CA LEU A 80 13.55 -16.28 19.45
C LEU A 80 13.50 -15.70 18.01
N PHE A 81 13.54 -16.53 16.98
CA PHE A 81 13.45 -16.08 15.60
C PHE A 81 12.12 -15.39 15.29
N LEU A 82 11.00 -15.93 15.77
CA LEU A 82 9.70 -15.29 15.64
C LEU A 82 9.65 -13.95 16.37
N GLY A 83 10.19 -13.88 17.58
CA GLY A 83 10.27 -12.64 18.36
C GLY A 83 11.06 -11.55 17.62
N VAL A 84 12.25 -11.88 17.13
CA VAL A 84 13.09 -10.96 16.34
C VAL A 84 12.35 -10.54 15.05
N TYR A 85 11.73 -11.47 14.34
CA TYR A 85 10.96 -11.15 13.14
C TYR A 85 9.84 -10.15 13.41
N PHE A 86 9.03 -10.39 14.45
CA PHE A 86 7.93 -9.47 14.80
C PHE A 86 8.45 -8.12 15.33
N PHE A 87 9.52 -8.12 16.09
CA PHE A 87 10.16 -6.88 16.54
C PHE A 87 10.62 -6.01 15.37
N VAL A 88 11.31 -6.60 14.38
CA VAL A 88 11.72 -5.90 13.16
C VAL A 88 10.49 -5.39 12.39
N ARG A 89 9.43 -6.18 12.31
CA ARG A 89 8.17 -5.77 11.66
C ARG A 89 7.51 -4.59 12.36
N VAL A 90 7.50 -4.57 13.67
CA VAL A 90 6.98 -3.44 14.48
C VAL A 90 7.84 -2.20 14.22
N LEU A 91 9.17 -2.34 14.30
CA LEU A 91 10.10 -1.24 14.04
C LEU A 91 9.91 -0.64 12.65
N LEU A 92 9.79 -1.48 11.62
CA LEU A 92 9.51 -1.04 10.26
C LEU A 92 8.15 -0.33 10.16
N ALA A 93 7.11 -0.86 10.77
CA ALA A 93 5.78 -0.25 10.76
C ALA A 93 5.71 1.10 11.48
N THR A 94 6.51 1.30 12.53
CA THR A 94 6.57 2.58 13.26
C THR A 94 7.37 3.63 12.51
N THR A 95 8.41 3.24 11.76
CA THR A 95 9.27 4.17 11.03
C THR A 95 8.74 4.51 9.64
N GLU A 96 7.94 3.63 9.05
CA GLU A 96 7.47 3.76 7.67
C GLU A 96 6.68 5.05 7.37
N PRO A 97 5.78 5.55 8.25
CA PRO A 97 5.05 6.80 8.01
C PRO A 97 5.94 8.04 7.90
N PHE A 98 7.15 7.99 8.46
CA PHE A 98 8.12 9.10 8.40
C PHE A 98 9.01 9.06 7.16
N LEU A 99 8.92 7.98 6.37
CA LEU A 99 9.69 7.85 5.14
C LEU A 99 8.96 8.52 3.97
N LYS A 100 9.74 8.88 2.96
CA LYS A 100 9.20 9.45 1.73
C LYS A 100 8.20 8.48 1.08
N HIS A 101 6.98 8.94 0.91
CA HIS A 101 5.91 8.22 0.23
C HIS A 101 6.22 8.03 -1.25
N ARG A 102 5.60 7.04 -1.86
CA ARG A 102 5.68 6.76 -3.29
C ARG A 102 4.33 6.99 -3.94
N PHE A 103 4.38 7.40 -5.20
CA PHE A 103 3.20 7.66 -6.01
C PHE A 103 3.13 6.65 -7.14
N VAL A 104 1.96 6.05 -7.32
CA VAL A 104 1.68 5.13 -8.43
C VAL A 104 0.43 5.60 -9.15
N PRO A 105 0.59 6.12 -10.37
CA PRO A 105 -0.54 6.44 -11.22
C PRO A 105 -1.03 5.21 -11.98
N GLY A 106 -2.32 5.15 -12.28
CA GLY A 106 -2.88 4.10 -13.10
C GLY A 106 -4.39 4.03 -13.08
N LYS A 107 -4.95 3.14 -13.88
CA LYS A 107 -6.38 2.84 -13.86
C LYS A 107 -6.69 1.88 -12.70
N LEU A 108 -7.80 2.12 -12.04
CA LEU A 108 -8.33 1.22 -11.02
C LEU A 108 -8.82 -0.07 -11.70
N GLY A 109 -8.26 -1.18 -11.29
CA GLY A 109 -8.71 -2.51 -11.71
C GLY A 109 -9.68 -3.13 -10.71
N VAL A 110 -10.01 -4.40 -10.95
CA VAL A 110 -10.98 -5.16 -10.14
C VAL A 110 -10.49 -5.31 -8.71
N LEU A 111 -11.42 -5.20 -7.75
CA LEU A 111 -11.18 -5.56 -6.36
C LEU A 111 -11.11 -7.09 -6.24
N VAL A 112 -10.01 -7.59 -5.70
CA VAL A 112 -9.88 -8.99 -5.34
C VAL A 112 -10.30 -9.14 -3.88
N PRO A 113 -11.44 -9.80 -3.63
CA PRO A 113 -11.98 -9.93 -2.28
C PRO A 113 -11.06 -10.76 -1.39
N ARG A 114 -11.28 -10.64 -0.11
CA ARG A 114 -10.63 -11.47 0.90
C ARG A 114 -11.02 -12.93 0.68
N GLY A 115 -10.06 -13.82 0.58
CA GLY A 115 -10.33 -15.25 0.45
C GLY A 115 -11.15 -15.78 1.63
N GLN A 116 -12.15 -16.59 1.35
CA GLN A 116 -13.05 -17.15 2.38
C GLN A 116 -12.41 -18.27 3.20
N PHE A 117 -11.26 -18.81 2.78
CA PHE A 117 -10.66 -20.00 3.39
C PHE A 117 -9.40 -19.68 4.20
N ASN A 118 -9.45 -19.97 5.51
CA ASN A 118 -8.34 -20.19 6.44
C ASN A 118 -7.41 -18.99 6.71
N ILE A 119 -6.13 -19.27 6.81
CA ILE A 119 -5.02 -18.34 7.08
C ILE A 119 -5.03 -17.15 6.09
N ALA A 120 -5.61 -17.33 4.92
CA ALA A 120 -5.86 -16.25 3.96
C ALA A 120 -6.86 -15.19 4.45
N ALA A 121 -7.69 -15.48 5.45
CA ALA A 121 -8.58 -14.51 6.07
C ALA A 121 -7.83 -13.34 6.73
N MET A 122 -6.54 -13.48 6.96
CA MET A 122 -5.67 -12.42 7.46
C MET A 122 -5.15 -11.48 6.37
N LYS A 123 -5.35 -11.80 5.09
CA LYS A 123 -4.95 -10.92 4.00
C LYS A 123 -6.06 -9.91 3.72
N PRO A 124 -5.75 -8.61 3.67
CA PRO A 124 -6.75 -7.61 3.29
C PRO A 124 -7.21 -7.84 1.84
N ALA A 125 -8.44 -7.42 1.51
CA ALA A 125 -8.83 -7.24 0.13
C ALA A 125 -7.87 -6.26 -0.55
N TYR A 126 -7.68 -6.38 -1.84
CA TYR A 126 -6.78 -5.49 -2.57
C TYR A 126 -7.29 -5.18 -3.96
N ALA A 127 -6.96 -4.01 -4.45
CA ALA A 127 -7.22 -3.58 -5.81
C ALA A 127 -5.91 -3.29 -6.55
N TRP A 128 -5.97 -3.39 -7.86
CA TRP A 128 -4.88 -2.99 -8.72
C TRP A 128 -5.07 -1.54 -9.13
N VAL A 129 -4.01 -0.72 -9.08
CA VAL A 129 -3.97 0.60 -9.70
C VAL A 129 -2.73 0.63 -10.59
N GLY A 130 -2.96 0.62 -11.89
CA GLY A 130 -1.91 0.47 -12.88
C GLY A 130 -1.10 -0.83 -12.65
N ARG A 131 0.18 -0.69 -12.29
CA ARG A 131 1.07 -1.83 -11.97
C ARG A 131 1.20 -2.08 -10.46
N GLY A 132 0.56 -1.29 -9.65
CA GLY A 132 0.59 -1.39 -8.18
C GLY A 132 -0.57 -2.21 -7.64
N LYS A 133 -0.30 -2.97 -6.57
CA LYS A 133 -1.30 -3.71 -5.80
C LYS A 133 -1.41 -3.07 -4.43
N PHE A 134 -2.62 -2.60 -4.08
CA PHE A 134 -2.87 -1.84 -2.86
C PHE A 134 -3.96 -2.50 -2.01
N PRO A 135 -3.77 -2.60 -0.69
CA PRO A 135 -4.84 -3.02 0.20
C PRO A 135 -5.96 -1.97 0.16
N MET A 136 -7.15 -2.41 -0.18
CA MET A 136 -8.38 -1.60 -0.18
C MET A 136 -9.50 -2.46 0.37
N ASP A 137 -10.28 -1.90 1.28
CA ASP A 137 -11.52 -2.53 1.68
C ASP A 137 -12.66 -2.21 0.69
N ILE A 138 -13.80 -2.86 0.87
CA ILE A 138 -14.95 -2.69 -0.03
C ILE A 138 -15.49 -1.26 0.05
N GLU A 139 -15.49 -0.64 1.24
CA GLU A 139 -16.00 0.71 1.46
C GLU A 139 -15.14 1.75 0.73
N LEU A 140 -13.81 1.61 0.84
CA LEU A 140 -12.89 2.47 0.11
C LEU A 140 -13.00 2.28 -1.40
N TYR A 141 -13.06 1.02 -1.85
CA TYR A 141 -13.15 0.72 -3.27
C TYR A 141 -14.45 1.23 -3.90
N SER A 142 -15.58 1.16 -3.18
CA SER A 142 -16.89 1.59 -3.69
C SER A 142 -16.99 3.10 -3.95
N GLN A 143 -16.03 3.88 -3.43
CA GLN A 143 -15.96 5.33 -3.69
C GLN A 143 -15.41 5.65 -5.11
N PHE A 144 -14.87 4.66 -5.81
CA PHE A 144 -14.24 4.82 -7.11
C PHE A 144 -14.90 3.90 -8.14
N SER A 145 -14.81 4.30 -9.41
CA SER A 145 -15.30 3.50 -10.52
C SER A 145 -14.17 2.66 -11.11
N GLU A 146 -14.46 1.41 -11.50
CA GLU A 146 -13.51 0.58 -12.22
C GLU A 146 -13.06 1.26 -13.53
N GLY A 147 -11.79 1.20 -13.84
CA GLY A 147 -11.20 1.89 -14.99
C GLY A 147 -10.90 3.37 -14.77
N GLU A 148 -11.29 3.95 -13.61
CA GLU A 148 -10.99 5.33 -13.27
C GLU A 148 -9.48 5.56 -13.11
N THR A 149 -8.99 6.70 -13.60
CA THR A 149 -7.56 7.05 -13.47
C THR A 149 -7.30 7.64 -12.09
N LEU A 150 -6.50 6.94 -11.32
CA LEU A 150 -6.14 7.31 -9.96
C LEU A 150 -4.62 7.52 -9.85
N LEU A 151 -4.23 8.34 -8.87
CA LEU A 151 -2.87 8.47 -8.39
C LEU A 151 -2.87 8.06 -6.91
N VAL A 152 -2.23 6.95 -6.59
CA VAL A 152 -2.16 6.44 -5.22
C VAL A 152 -0.82 6.83 -4.60
N GLU A 153 -0.90 7.61 -3.53
CA GLU A 153 0.21 7.86 -2.62
C GLU A 153 0.23 6.75 -1.56
N HIS A 154 1.35 6.07 -1.42
CA HIS A 154 1.42 4.91 -0.55
C HIS A 154 2.73 4.83 0.24
N LEU A 155 2.68 4.11 1.35
CA LEU A 155 3.84 3.76 2.14
C LEU A 155 4.78 2.82 1.36
N ARG A 156 6.08 2.93 1.64
CA ARG A 156 7.13 2.29 0.84
C ARG A 156 7.11 0.76 0.91
N TRP A 157 6.91 0.19 2.10
CA TRP A 157 7.03 -1.25 2.36
C TRP A 157 5.68 -1.95 2.48
N SER A 158 4.77 -1.39 3.26
CA SER A 158 3.43 -1.96 3.46
C SER A 158 2.53 -1.77 2.24
N ARG A 159 2.87 -0.83 1.35
CA ARG A 159 2.04 -0.39 0.21
C ARG A 159 0.65 0.09 0.64
N MET A 160 0.47 0.47 1.90
CA MET A 160 -0.80 1.04 2.34
C MET A 160 -1.03 2.39 1.69
N PRO A 161 -2.21 2.64 1.12
CA PRO A 161 -2.55 3.93 0.59
C PRO A 161 -2.64 4.96 1.73
N VAL A 162 -2.00 6.10 1.53
CA VAL A 162 -2.03 7.27 2.41
C VAL A 162 -2.98 8.30 1.87
N ALA A 163 -2.97 8.49 0.55
CA ALA A 163 -3.91 9.35 -0.15
C ALA A 163 -4.20 8.79 -1.54
N ILE A 164 -5.41 9.00 -2.01
CA ILE A 164 -5.84 8.65 -3.36
C ILE A 164 -6.37 9.91 -4.03
N TYR A 165 -5.82 10.20 -5.18
CA TYR A 165 -6.19 11.36 -5.98
C TYR A 165 -6.90 10.88 -7.24
N ARG A 166 -7.98 11.55 -7.60
CA ARG A 166 -8.78 11.29 -8.80
C ARG A 166 -8.30 12.16 -9.95
N GLY A 167 -8.05 11.55 -11.09
CA GLY A 167 -7.64 12.27 -12.28
C GLY A 167 -8.83 12.94 -12.97
N HIS A 168 -8.74 14.26 -13.21
CA HIS A 168 -9.69 15.04 -13.97
C HIS A 168 -9.01 15.64 -15.20
N LEU A 169 -9.58 15.40 -16.38
CA LEU A 169 -9.18 16.12 -17.58
C LEU A 169 -9.76 17.55 -17.48
N ASN A 170 -8.90 18.55 -17.39
CA ASN A 170 -9.34 19.92 -17.65
C ASN A 170 -9.72 20.00 -19.14
N ARG A 171 -11.00 19.97 -19.42
CA ARG A 171 -11.55 20.34 -20.73
C ARG A 171 -11.60 21.86 -20.88
#